data_39a5a8d5fde24b1c443ed5dcd4c06631
#
_entry.id   39a5a8d5fde24b1c443ed5dcd4c06631
#
_cell.length_a   1.000
_cell.length_b   1.000
_cell.length_c   1.000
_cell.angle_alpha   90.00
_cell.angle_beta   90.00
_cell.angle_gamma   90.00
#
_symmetry.space_group_name_H-M   'P 1'
#
loop_
_entity.id
_entity.type
_entity.pdbx_description
1 polymer ?
#
loop_
_entity_poly.entity_id
_entity_poly.type
_entity_poly.pdbx_seq_one_letter_code
_entity_poly.pdbx_strand_id
1 'polypeptide(L)'
;MHRRTLAGLGVAVLLLLAACASGSDSAKTADSSTITSGSQSAGIASGEPNPAAPVVVVNVSVRDGKVAPKPHRVDVKLGANVRLQVTSDEDDVLHVHGYEVEEPLEAGHTTTVELTAGQPGVFEVETHESELLLLQLAVR
;
A
#
# COMPACT_ATOMS: atom_id res chain seq x y z
N MET A 1 6.95 14.35 -44.61
CA MET A 1 8.33 14.89 -44.68
C MET A 1 8.44 16.11 -43.80
N HIS A 2 8.96 15.98 -42.59
CA HIS A 2 9.67 17.04 -41.85
C HIS A 2 10.39 16.37 -40.69
N ARG A 3 11.67 16.11 -40.92
CA ARG A 3 12.64 15.75 -39.89
C ARG A 3 13.00 17.00 -39.11
N ARG A 4 12.98 16.95 -37.80
CA ARG A 4 13.73 17.86 -36.92
C ARG A 4 14.52 17.09 -35.89
N THR A 5 15.79 16.94 -36.22
CA THR A 5 16.90 16.61 -35.31
C THR A 5 17.21 17.84 -34.47
N LEU A 6 17.36 17.67 -33.16
CA LEU A 6 18.12 18.60 -32.32
C LEU A 6 18.93 17.80 -31.30
N ALA A 7 20.22 17.90 -31.49
CA ALA A 7 21.27 17.43 -30.61
C ALA A 7 21.60 18.52 -29.57
N GLY A 8 22.18 18.14 -28.46
CA GLY A 8 22.98 18.99 -27.59
C GLY A 8 22.45 18.96 -26.14
N LEU A 9 23.15 18.69 -25.17
CA LEU A 9 24.42 19.11 -24.67
C LEU A 9 24.60 18.50 -23.28
N GLY A 10 25.71 17.85 -23.02
CA GLY A 10 26.07 17.31 -21.73
C GLY A 10 26.44 18.42 -20.74
N VAL A 11 26.14 18.18 -19.48
CA VAL A 11 26.78 18.88 -18.36
C VAL A 11 27.25 17.82 -17.36
N ALA A 12 28.54 17.69 -17.29
CA ALA A 12 29.26 17.00 -16.22
C ALA A 12 29.46 17.99 -15.06
N VAL A 13 29.12 17.59 -13.85
CA VAL A 13 29.57 18.26 -12.61
C VAL A 13 29.80 17.17 -11.58
N LEU A 14 31.00 16.82 -11.38
CA LEU A 14 32.02 17.12 -10.37
C LEU A 14 31.71 16.56 -8.97
N LEU A 15 32.53 15.55 -8.61
CA LEU A 15 32.68 14.96 -7.29
C LEU A 15 33.14 16.02 -6.26
N LEU A 16 32.58 15.92 -5.06
CA LEU A 16 33.23 16.39 -3.85
C LEU A 16 33.14 15.33 -2.77
N LEU A 17 34.30 14.71 -2.50
CA LEU A 17 34.60 13.92 -1.30
C LEU A 17 34.82 14.87 -0.11
N ALA A 18 34.16 14.59 0.99
CA ALA A 18 34.59 15.08 2.30
C ALA A 18 34.52 13.94 3.30
N ALA A 19 35.68 13.44 3.67
CA ALA A 19 35.94 12.56 4.78
C ALA A 19 36.27 13.37 6.03
N CYS A 20 35.76 12.98 7.21
CA CYS A 20 36.34 13.17 8.55
C CYS A 20 35.63 12.14 9.43
N ALA A 21 36.23 11.07 9.87
CA ALA A 21 37.31 10.85 10.84
C ALA A 21 36.86 11.01 12.31
N SER A 22 36.80 9.84 12.97
CA SER A 22 37.28 9.49 14.30
C SER A 22 36.70 10.15 15.56
N GLY A 23 36.35 9.28 16.50
CA GLY A 23 36.15 9.59 17.91
C GLY A 23 35.75 8.34 18.69
N SER A 24 36.72 7.55 19.12
CA SER A 24 36.61 6.50 20.13
C SER A 24 36.46 7.12 21.53
N ASP A 25 35.78 6.46 22.44
CA ASP A 25 36.16 6.00 23.77
C ASP A 25 34.91 5.71 24.60
N SER A 26 34.79 4.51 24.99
CA SER A 26 35.16 3.82 26.24
C SER A 26 34.37 4.18 27.51
N ALA A 27 33.88 3.09 28.09
CA ALA A 27 33.74 2.75 29.52
C ALA A 27 32.36 3.00 30.20
N LYS A 28 31.64 1.90 30.37
CA LYS A 28 31.32 1.22 31.64
C LYS A 28 30.68 2.07 32.75
N THR A 29 29.44 1.77 33.07
CA THR A 29 29.02 1.31 34.40
C THR A 29 27.55 0.86 34.41
N ALA A 30 27.32 -0.28 35.02
CA ALA A 30 26.01 -0.83 35.32
C ALA A 30 25.29 0.05 36.35
N ASP A 31 24.01 0.33 36.13
CA ASP A 31 23.08 0.37 37.25
C ASP A 31 21.65 -0.02 36.78
N SER A 32 21.09 -0.89 37.60
CA SER A 32 19.79 -1.47 37.47
C SER A 32 18.73 -0.45 37.95
N SER A 33 17.82 -0.08 37.08
CA SER A 33 16.55 0.50 37.54
C SER A 33 15.44 0.17 36.54
N THR A 34 14.65 -0.78 36.92
CA THR A 34 13.35 -1.13 36.38
C THR A 34 12.45 0.12 36.37
N ILE A 35 12.14 0.64 35.19
CA ILE A 35 10.97 1.51 35.00
C ILE A 35 10.18 0.94 33.83
N THR A 36 9.09 0.23 34.20
CA THR A 36 7.96 -0.07 33.34
C THR A 36 7.36 1.26 32.88
N SER A 37 7.75 1.73 31.71
CA SER A 37 7.06 2.80 31.01
C SER A 37 6.44 2.17 29.78
N GLY A 38 5.16 1.84 29.90
CA GLY A 38 4.33 1.44 28.78
C GLY A 38 4.21 2.59 27.79
N SER A 39 5.11 2.66 26.84
CA SER A 39 4.93 3.46 25.64
C SER A 39 4.00 2.70 24.73
N GLN A 40 2.71 2.98 24.81
CA GLN A 40 1.77 2.60 23.78
C GLN A 40 2.07 3.49 22.56
N SER A 41 3.00 3.02 21.74
CA SER A 41 3.11 3.50 20.38
C SER A 41 1.84 3.03 19.68
N ALA A 42 0.94 3.96 19.39
CA ALA A 42 -0.15 3.73 18.45
C ALA A 42 0.49 3.48 17.07
N GLY A 43 0.91 2.25 16.84
CA GLY A 43 1.33 1.78 15.52
C GLY A 43 0.12 1.82 14.62
N ILE A 44 0.23 2.53 13.53
CA ILE A 44 -0.65 2.43 12.37
C ILE A 44 -0.51 0.99 11.92
N ALA A 45 -1.53 0.19 12.20
CA ALA A 45 -1.52 -1.25 11.92
C ALA A 45 -1.83 -1.46 10.44
N SER A 46 -0.80 -1.41 9.60
CA SER A 46 -0.74 -2.30 8.45
C SER A 46 -0.53 -3.71 9.03
N GLY A 47 -1.62 -4.30 9.54
CA GLY A 47 -1.55 -5.60 10.21
C GLY A 47 -1.26 -6.67 9.17
N GLU A 48 -0.17 -7.41 9.37
CA GLU A 48 0.05 -8.66 8.66
C GLU A 48 -1.19 -9.56 8.84
N PRO A 49 -1.55 -10.35 7.82
CA PRO A 49 -2.72 -11.21 7.87
C PRO A 49 -2.67 -12.16 9.08
N ASN A 50 -3.68 -12.11 9.93
CA ASN A 50 -3.81 -13.04 11.04
C ASN A 50 -4.27 -14.41 10.51
N PRO A 51 -3.45 -15.47 10.55
CA PRO A 51 -3.79 -16.76 9.94
C PRO A 51 -5.00 -17.45 10.57
N ALA A 52 -5.41 -17.04 11.77
CA ALA A 52 -6.57 -17.58 12.48
C ALA A 52 -7.87 -16.78 12.25
N ALA A 53 -7.81 -15.64 11.59
CA ALA A 53 -8.98 -14.81 11.33
C ALA A 53 -9.78 -15.31 10.10
N PRO A 54 -11.11 -15.11 10.07
CA PRO A 54 -11.89 -15.42 8.88
C PRO A 54 -11.40 -14.60 7.69
N VAL A 55 -11.35 -15.23 6.51
CA VAL A 55 -10.93 -14.59 5.27
C VAL A 55 -12.16 -14.24 4.44
N VAL A 56 -12.30 -12.99 4.05
CA VAL A 56 -13.29 -12.50 3.09
C VAL A 56 -12.61 -12.36 1.74
N VAL A 57 -13.01 -13.16 0.76
CA VAL A 57 -12.47 -13.10 -0.61
C VAL A 57 -13.42 -12.31 -1.48
N VAL A 58 -12.90 -11.30 -2.17
CA VAL A 58 -13.67 -10.45 -3.08
C VAL A 58 -12.99 -10.45 -4.45
N ASN A 59 -13.76 -10.80 -5.48
CA ASN A 59 -13.29 -10.82 -6.86
C ASN A 59 -13.96 -9.69 -7.65
N VAL A 60 -13.16 -8.89 -8.34
CA VAL A 60 -13.63 -7.80 -9.19
C VAL A 60 -12.92 -7.87 -10.54
N SER A 61 -13.66 -7.59 -11.60
CA SER A 61 -13.06 -7.39 -12.93
C SER A 61 -13.46 -6.03 -13.48
N VAL A 62 -12.50 -5.37 -14.12
CA VAL A 62 -12.68 -4.14 -14.89
C VAL A 62 -12.45 -4.47 -16.34
N ARG A 63 -13.42 -4.15 -17.21
CA ARG A 63 -13.33 -4.35 -18.67
C ARG A 63 -14.07 -3.25 -19.40
N ASP A 64 -13.40 -2.66 -20.39
CA ASP A 64 -13.97 -1.53 -21.16
C ASP A 64 -14.53 -0.43 -20.25
N GLY A 65 -13.81 -0.08 -19.17
CA GLY A 65 -14.24 0.92 -18.19
C GLY A 65 -15.47 0.51 -17.35
N LYS A 66 -15.80 -0.78 -17.29
CA LYS A 66 -16.95 -1.31 -16.54
C LYS A 66 -16.50 -2.26 -15.44
N VAL A 67 -17.03 -2.05 -14.26
CA VAL A 67 -16.79 -2.87 -13.08
C VAL A 67 -17.80 -4.01 -12.98
N ALA A 68 -17.33 -5.22 -12.77
CA ALA A 68 -18.16 -6.40 -12.53
C ALA A 68 -17.65 -7.24 -11.33
N PRO A 69 -18.50 -7.57 -10.35
CA PRO A 69 -19.89 -7.12 -10.22
C PRO A 69 -19.99 -5.59 -10.10
N LYS A 70 -21.18 -5.03 -10.34
CA LYS A 70 -21.38 -3.58 -10.14
C LYS A 70 -20.92 -3.17 -8.74
N PRO A 71 -20.39 -1.94 -8.57
CA PRO A 71 -19.94 -1.46 -7.26
C PRO A 71 -20.98 -1.69 -6.18
N HIS A 72 -20.57 -2.30 -5.08
CA HIS A 72 -21.43 -2.67 -3.97
C HIS A 72 -20.67 -2.62 -2.65
N ARG A 73 -21.41 -2.74 -1.55
CA ARG A 73 -20.81 -2.80 -0.22
C ARG A 73 -20.57 -4.25 0.19
N VAL A 74 -19.38 -4.50 0.71
CA VAL A 74 -18.96 -5.79 1.30
C VAL A 74 -18.84 -5.62 2.81
N ASP A 75 -19.63 -6.37 3.56
CA ASP A 75 -19.58 -6.36 5.02
C ASP A 75 -18.42 -7.22 5.51
N VAL A 76 -17.58 -6.65 6.34
CA VAL A 76 -16.38 -7.28 6.88
C VAL A 76 -16.38 -7.17 8.40
N LYS A 77 -16.08 -8.25 9.10
CA LYS A 77 -15.92 -8.22 10.55
C LYS A 77 -14.60 -7.55 10.91
N LEU A 78 -14.62 -6.72 11.96
CA LEU A 78 -13.37 -6.17 12.51
C LEU A 78 -12.39 -7.28 12.87
N GLY A 79 -11.15 -7.15 12.43
CA GLY A 79 -10.08 -8.14 12.60
C GLY A 79 -10.09 -9.28 11.57
N ALA A 80 -11.03 -9.33 10.63
CA ALA A 80 -11.01 -10.31 9.55
C ALA A 80 -9.93 -9.96 8.51
N ASN A 81 -9.43 -10.99 7.84
CA ASN A 81 -8.57 -10.82 6.67
C ASN A 81 -9.43 -10.60 5.42
N VAL A 82 -9.04 -9.68 4.58
CA VAL A 82 -9.66 -9.42 3.28
C VAL A 82 -8.66 -9.75 2.20
N ARG A 83 -9.08 -10.53 1.21
CA ARG A 83 -8.33 -10.80 0.00
C ARG A 83 -9.09 -10.24 -1.19
N LEU A 84 -8.56 -9.19 -1.77
CA LEU A 84 -9.09 -8.57 -2.98
C LEU A 84 -8.35 -9.15 -4.18
N GLN A 85 -9.09 -9.65 -5.17
CA GLN A 85 -8.55 -10.12 -6.44
C GLN A 85 -9.17 -9.27 -7.54
N VAL A 86 -8.34 -8.44 -8.15
CA VAL A 86 -8.77 -7.50 -9.19
C VAL A 86 -8.10 -7.83 -10.50
N THR A 87 -8.89 -7.96 -11.55
CA THR A 87 -8.40 -8.14 -12.92
C THR A 87 -8.86 -6.97 -13.76
N SER A 88 -7.93 -6.26 -14.40
CA SER A 88 -8.21 -5.17 -15.32
C SER A 88 -7.74 -5.53 -16.74
N ASP A 89 -8.40 -5.01 -17.76
CA ASP A 89 -7.96 -5.08 -19.15
C ASP A 89 -7.05 -3.91 -19.55
N GLU A 90 -6.85 -2.95 -18.65
CA GLU A 90 -5.96 -1.80 -18.79
C GLU A 90 -5.01 -1.71 -17.60
N ASP A 91 -3.83 -1.11 -17.80
CA ASP A 91 -2.92 -0.79 -16.70
C ASP A 91 -3.51 0.32 -15.84
N ASP A 92 -3.45 0.18 -14.52
CA ASP A 92 -3.99 1.12 -13.55
C ASP A 92 -3.31 0.93 -12.19
N VAL A 93 -3.77 1.60 -11.15
CA VAL A 93 -3.36 1.40 -9.77
C VAL A 93 -4.60 1.17 -8.91
N LEU A 94 -4.65 0.04 -8.20
CA LEU A 94 -5.66 -0.24 -7.19
C LEU A 94 -5.34 0.57 -5.93
N HIS A 95 -6.33 1.27 -5.40
CA HIS A 95 -6.20 2.01 -4.15
C HIS A 95 -7.30 1.59 -3.14
N VAL A 96 -6.89 1.30 -1.90
CA VAL A 96 -7.79 1.01 -0.78
C VAL A 96 -7.70 2.16 0.22
N HIS A 97 -8.65 3.07 0.17
CA HIS A 97 -8.71 4.23 1.06
C HIS A 97 -8.75 3.84 2.53
N GLY A 98 -8.07 4.61 3.37
CA GLY A 98 -8.01 4.42 4.82
C GLY A 98 -7.10 3.29 5.29
N TYR A 99 -6.71 2.40 4.39
CA TYR A 99 -5.63 1.43 4.60
C TYR A 99 -4.36 1.84 3.87
N GLU A 100 -4.48 2.83 2.98
CA GLU A 100 -3.38 3.40 2.17
C GLU A 100 -2.58 2.32 1.42
N VAL A 101 -3.31 1.32 0.93
CA VAL A 101 -2.75 0.25 0.11
C VAL A 101 -2.91 0.65 -1.35
N GLU A 102 -1.79 0.71 -2.05
CA GLU A 102 -1.72 0.95 -3.49
C GLU A 102 -0.97 -0.20 -4.15
N GLU A 103 -1.58 -0.81 -5.17
CA GLU A 103 -1.00 -1.93 -5.92
C GLU A 103 -1.21 -1.76 -7.42
N PRO A 104 -0.18 -1.97 -8.25
CA PRO A 104 -0.33 -1.87 -9.69
C PRO A 104 -1.26 -2.95 -10.24
N LEU A 105 -2.12 -2.55 -11.16
CA LEU A 105 -2.92 -3.43 -12.00
C LEU A 105 -2.26 -3.52 -13.37
N GLU A 106 -1.79 -4.69 -13.74
CA GLU A 106 -1.26 -4.95 -15.07
C GLU A 106 -2.36 -5.49 -15.98
N ALA A 107 -2.49 -4.95 -17.18
CA ALA A 107 -3.51 -5.33 -18.15
C ALA A 107 -3.53 -6.85 -18.41
N GLY A 108 -4.70 -7.45 -18.22
CA GLY A 108 -4.93 -8.88 -18.40
C GLY A 108 -4.44 -9.79 -17.27
N HIS A 109 -3.86 -9.24 -16.20
CA HIS A 109 -3.41 -9.99 -15.03
C HIS A 109 -4.33 -9.78 -13.84
N THR A 110 -4.27 -10.70 -12.87
CA THR A 110 -5.00 -10.56 -11.61
C THR A 110 -4.04 -10.11 -10.53
N THR A 111 -4.27 -8.94 -9.98
CA THR A 111 -3.58 -8.43 -8.80
C THR A 111 -4.31 -8.91 -7.55
N THR A 112 -3.59 -9.40 -6.55
CA THR A 112 -4.14 -9.84 -5.27
C THR A 112 -3.59 -8.95 -4.16
N VAL A 113 -4.50 -8.32 -3.41
CA VAL A 113 -4.20 -7.54 -2.21
C VAL A 113 -4.74 -8.27 -0.99
N GLU A 114 -3.93 -8.39 0.04
CA GLU A 114 -4.32 -8.93 1.33
C GLU A 114 -4.16 -7.85 2.41
N LEU A 115 -5.19 -7.65 3.20
CA LEU A 115 -5.18 -6.72 4.32
C LEU A 115 -5.99 -7.25 5.49
N THR A 116 -5.69 -6.79 6.70
CA THR A 116 -6.53 -7.04 7.88
C THR A 116 -7.46 -5.86 8.09
N ALA A 117 -8.75 -6.12 8.26
CA ALA A 117 -9.77 -5.11 8.55
C ALA A 117 -9.60 -4.59 10.00
N GLY A 118 -8.54 -3.82 10.26
CA GLY A 118 -8.09 -3.42 11.60
C GLY A 118 -8.82 -2.21 12.21
N GLN A 119 -9.66 -1.53 11.45
CA GLN A 119 -10.39 -0.33 11.90
C GLN A 119 -11.84 -0.34 11.42
N PRO A 120 -12.80 0.07 12.25
CA PRO A 120 -14.19 0.16 11.83
C PRO A 120 -14.42 1.36 10.92
N GLY A 121 -15.31 1.21 9.93
CA GLY A 121 -15.62 2.28 8.99
C GLY A 121 -16.11 1.76 7.65
N VAL A 122 -16.28 2.68 6.70
CA VAL A 122 -16.56 2.36 5.30
C VAL A 122 -15.41 2.91 4.48
N PHE A 123 -14.74 2.03 3.76
CA PHE A 123 -13.54 2.32 2.99
C PHE A 123 -13.79 2.05 1.51
N GLU A 124 -13.45 3.00 0.67
CA GLU A 124 -13.59 2.86 -0.78
C GLU A 124 -12.39 2.12 -1.35
N VAL A 125 -12.69 1.28 -2.31
CA VAL A 125 -11.69 0.57 -3.13
C VAL A 125 -11.93 1.00 -4.56
N GLU A 126 -10.93 1.60 -5.17
CA GLU A 126 -11.04 2.20 -6.50
C GLU A 126 -9.77 1.99 -7.34
N THR A 127 -9.87 2.31 -8.61
CA THR A 127 -8.73 2.47 -9.51
C THR A 127 -8.35 3.94 -9.57
N HIS A 128 -7.04 4.22 -9.53
CA HIS A 128 -6.53 5.60 -9.39
C HIS A 128 -6.56 6.37 -10.71
N GLU A 129 -6.12 5.73 -11.81
CA GLU A 129 -6.00 6.41 -13.11
C GLU A 129 -7.37 6.57 -13.81
N SER A 130 -8.19 5.52 -13.75
CA SER A 130 -9.52 5.53 -14.37
C SER A 130 -10.64 6.00 -13.44
N GLU A 131 -10.34 6.28 -12.16
CA GLU A 131 -11.28 6.78 -11.14
C GLU A 131 -12.56 5.93 -11.00
N LEU A 132 -12.43 4.60 -11.14
CA LEU A 132 -13.55 3.68 -11.04
C LEU A 132 -13.70 3.17 -9.60
N LEU A 133 -14.82 3.44 -8.98
CA LEU A 133 -15.20 2.79 -7.73
C LEU A 133 -15.44 1.29 -7.99
N LEU A 134 -14.69 0.43 -7.32
CA LEU A 134 -14.82 -1.02 -7.42
C LEU A 134 -15.81 -1.57 -6.39
N LEU A 135 -15.63 -1.18 -5.13
CA LEU A 135 -16.49 -1.58 -4.01
C LEU A 135 -16.28 -0.69 -2.79
N GLN A 136 -17.09 -0.91 -1.75
CA GLN A 136 -16.87 -0.33 -0.42
C GLN A 136 -16.74 -1.46 0.61
N LEU A 137 -15.67 -1.45 1.41
CA LEU A 137 -15.53 -2.33 2.57
C LEU A 137 -16.20 -1.68 3.79
N ALA A 138 -17.22 -2.33 4.32
CA ALA A 138 -17.90 -1.90 5.54
C ALA A 138 -17.44 -2.76 6.72
N VAL A 139 -16.50 -2.24 7.50
CA VAL A 139 -15.88 -2.93 8.64
C VAL A 139 -16.64 -2.61 9.93
N ARG A 140 -17.11 -3.66 10.64
CA ARG A 140 -17.89 -3.53 11.90
C ARG A 140 -17.78 -4.76 12.81
#